data_5f3e284eea0bf55b80d9270bc17ae3dc
#
_entry.id   5f3e284eea0bf55b80d9270bc17ae3dc
#
_cell.length_a   1.000
_cell.length_b   1.000
_cell.length_c   1.000
_cell.angle_alpha   90.00
_cell.angle_beta   90.00
_cell.angle_gamma   90.00
#
_symmetry.space_group_name_H-M   'P 1'
#
loop_
_entity.id
_entity.type
_entity.pdbx_description
1 polymer ?
#
loop_
_entity_poly.entity_id
_entity_poly.type
_entity_poly.pdbx_seq_one_letter_code
_entity_poly.pdbx_strand_id
1 'polypeptide(L)'
;MSQGYSPLLQQLIQALQCLPGVGVKSAQRMAFHLLDKDREGAKRLSRALEEGSRLIQHCEVCRMLTEDSQCAICASKRRDASQLCVVEMPADVIAIEQSAAYQGRYFVLMGHLSPIDGIGPKELRLELLERRFRD
;
A
#
# COMPACT_ATOMS: atom_id res chain seq x y z
N MET A 1 30.14 6.40 -11.45
CA MET A 1 31.44 6.62 -10.82
C MET A 1 31.48 5.89 -9.50
N SER A 2 32.57 5.18 -9.25
CA SER A 2 32.72 4.44 -8.00
C SER A 2 32.93 5.41 -6.83
N GLN A 3 32.26 5.15 -5.72
CA GLN A 3 32.42 5.93 -4.48
C GLN A 3 33.28 5.17 -3.47
N GLY A 4 34.16 4.29 -3.96
CA GLY A 4 35.02 3.53 -3.09
C GLY A 4 34.45 2.25 -2.51
N TYR A 5 33.24 1.86 -2.93
CA TYR A 5 32.62 0.63 -2.49
C TYR A 5 31.85 -0.06 -3.63
N SER A 6 31.41 -1.28 -3.37
CA SER A 6 30.82 -2.19 -4.36
C SER A 6 29.69 -1.54 -5.17
N PRO A 7 29.71 -1.67 -6.51
CA PRO A 7 28.58 -1.21 -7.33
C PRO A 7 27.25 -1.86 -6.93
N LEU A 8 27.26 -3.13 -6.55
CA LEU A 8 26.03 -3.80 -6.12
C LEU A 8 25.53 -3.23 -4.79
N LEU A 9 26.44 -2.91 -3.87
CA LEU A 9 26.07 -2.25 -2.63
C LEU A 9 25.48 -0.86 -2.90
N GLN A 10 26.05 -0.12 -3.84
CA GLN A 10 25.51 1.17 -4.27
C GLN A 10 24.10 1.02 -4.81
N GLN A 11 23.86 0.00 -5.64
CA GLN A 11 22.53 -0.26 -6.19
C GLN A 11 21.51 -0.55 -5.10
N LEU A 12 21.89 -1.33 -4.09
CA LEU A 12 20.99 -1.64 -2.99
C LEU A 12 20.64 -0.37 -2.20
N ILE A 13 21.63 0.44 -1.87
CA ILE A 13 21.42 1.70 -1.16
C ILE A 13 20.50 2.62 -1.96
N GLN A 14 20.75 2.75 -3.27
CA GLN A 14 19.91 3.58 -4.13
C GLN A 14 18.49 3.05 -4.22
N ALA A 15 18.33 1.72 -4.31
CA ALA A 15 17.01 1.11 -4.40
C ALA A 15 16.17 1.39 -3.16
N LEU A 16 16.78 1.34 -1.98
CA LEU A 16 16.08 1.62 -0.72
C LEU A 16 15.59 3.07 -0.63
N GLN A 17 16.23 3.98 -1.37
CA GLN A 17 15.82 5.39 -1.37
C GLN A 17 14.52 5.65 -2.14
N CYS A 18 13.96 4.65 -2.81
CA CYS A 18 12.65 4.78 -3.44
C CYS A 18 11.53 4.92 -2.39
N LEU A 19 11.80 4.54 -1.14
CA LEU A 19 10.81 4.60 -0.08
C LEU A 19 10.69 6.02 0.48
N PRO A 20 9.44 6.47 0.78
CA PRO A 20 9.24 7.81 1.32
C PRO A 20 10.01 7.99 2.63
N GLY A 21 10.68 9.12 2.78
CA GLY A 21 11.41 9.44 3.98
C GLY A 21 12.75 8.74 4.14
N VAL A 22 13.16 7.94 3.16
CA VAL A 22 14.44 7.24 3.21
C VAL A 22 15.48 7.97 2.37
N GLY A 23 16.39 8.68 3.04
CA GLY A 23 17.52 9.33 2.38
C GLY A 23 18.74 8.41 2.33
N VAL A 24 19.86 8.97 1.91
CA VAL A 24 21.11 8.21 1.73
C VAL A 24 21.55 7.53 3.02
N LYS A 25 21.57 8.24 4.14
CA LYS A 25 22.07 7.70 5.40
C LYS A 25 21.19 6.60 5.96
N SER A 26 19.88 6.77 5.88
CA SER A 26 18.94 5.74 6.29
C SER A 26 19.08 4.49 5.43
N ALA A 27 19.20 4.69 4.11
CA ALA A 27 19.38 3.58 3.18
C ALA A 27 20.67 2.82 3.46
N GLN A 28 21.76 3.53 3.77
CA GLN A 28 23.03 2.90 4.15
C GLN A 28 22.86 2.01 5.37
N ARG A 29 22.22 2.53 6.43
CA ARG A 29 22.00 1.77 7.66
C ARG A 29 21.13 0.54 7.42
N MET A 30 20.11 0.68 6.59
CA MET A 30 19.23 -0.43 6.22
C MET A 30 19.99 -1.51 5.46
N ALA A 31 20.78 -1.11 4.46
CA ALA A 31 21.57 -2.05 3.66
C ALA A 31 22.58 -2.80 4.53
N PHE A 32 23.30 -2.09 5.39
CA PHE A 32 24.30 -2.71 6.25
C PHE A 32 23.65 -3.66 7.25
N HIS A 33 22.51 -3.28 7.81
CA HIS A 33 21.78 -4.16 8.71
C HIS A 33 21.37 -5.46 8.02
N LEU A 34 20.79 -5.35 6.83
CA LEU A 34 20.31 -6.51 6.09
C LEU A 34 21.46 -7.45 5.69
N LEU A 35 22.59 -6.88 5.27
CA LEU A 35 23.71 -7.67 4.76
C LEU A 35 24.61 -8.22 5.88
N ASP A 36 24.72 -7.51 7.00
CA ASP A 36 25.62 -7.88 8.08
C ASP A 36 24.91 -8.59 9.23
N LYS A 37 23.69 -8.19 9.55
CA LYS A 37 22.98 -8.69 10.73
C LYS A 37 21.80 -9.61 10.41
N ASP A 38 21.18 -9.49 9.24
CA ASP A 38 19.92 -10.18 8.98
C ASP A 38 19.76 -10.55 7.50
N ARG A 39 20.60 -11.44 7.02
CA ARG A 39 20.52 -11.88 5.62
C ARG A 39 19.23 -12.66 5.33
N GLU A 40 18.71 -13.40 6.30
CA GLU A 40 17.44 -14.08 6.14
C GLU A 40 16.30 -13.09 6.02
N GLY A 41 16.35 -11.99 6.78
CA GLY A 41 15.40 -10.90 6.64
C GLY A 41 15.46 -10.26 5.26
N ALA A 42 16.67 -10.08 4.72
CA ALA A 42 16.85 -9.54 3.37
C ALA A 42 16.18 -10.44 2.32
N LYS A 43 16.34 -11.76 2.45
CA LYS A 43 15.73 -12.71 1.52
C LYS A 43 14.21 -12.71 1.63
N ARG A 44 13.68 -12.67 2.86
CA ARG A 44 12.23 -12.61 3.07
C ARG A 44 11.64 -11.34 2.50
N LEU A 45 12.32 -10.21 2.74
CA LEU A 45 11.88 -8.92 2.21
C LEU A 45 11.87 -8.93 0.68
N SER A 46 12.93 -9.46 0.07
CA SER A 46 13.05 -9.58 -1.38
C SER A 46 11.90 -10.38 -1.97
N ARG A 47 11.59 -11.54 -1.40
CA ARG A 47 10.51 -12.40 -1.88
C ARG A 47 9.15 -11.74 -1.68
N ALA A 48 8.93 -11.13 -0.52
CA ALA A 48 7.65 -10.47 -0.23
C ALA A 48 7.40 -9.28 -1.17
N LEU A 49 8.44 -8.50 -1.45
CA LEU A 49 8.34 -7.37 -2.38
C LEU A 49 8.05 -7.86 -3.80
N GLU A 50 8.75 -8.89 -4.24
CA GLU A 50 8.55 -9.43 -5.59
C GLU A 50 7.13 -9.99 -5.75
N GLU A 51 6.68 -10.81 -4.81
CA GLU A 51 5.34 -11.39 -4.87
C GLU A 51 4.26 -10.32 -4.72
N GLY A 52 4.44 -9.41 -3.77
CA GLY A 52 3.48 -8.33 -3.55
C GLY A 52 3.32 -7.44 -4.78
N SER A 53 4.45 -7.06 -5.40
CA SER A 53 4.40 -6.20 -6.58
C SER A 53 3.73 -6.88 -7.78
N ARG A 54 3.78 -8.21 -7.83
CA ARG A 54 3.22 -8.98 -8.93
C ARG A 54 1.75 -9.37 -8.70
N LEU A 55 1.37 -9.67 -7.46
CA LEU A 55 0.07 -10.27 -7.16
C LEU A 55 -0.93 -9.33 -6.50
N ILE A 56 -0.47 -8.33 -5.75
CA ILE A 56 -1.38 -7.42 -5.06
C ILE A 56 -1.95 -6.40 -6.04
N GLN A 57 -3.27 -6.26 -6.04
CA GLN A 57 -4.01 -5.34 -6.87
C GLN A 57 -5.06 -4.64 -6.01
N HIS A 58 -5.84 -3.76 -6.60
CA HIS A 58 -6.94 -3.10 -5.90
C HIS A 58 -8.20 -3.97 -5.95
N CYS A 59 -8.88 -4.08 -4.80
CA CYS A 59 -10.23 -4.66 -4.79
C CYS A 59 -11.12 -3.91 -5.76
N GLU A 60 -11.82 -4.63 -6.63
CA GLU A 60 -12.68 -4.02 -7.64
C GLU A 60 -13.86 -3.26 -7.05
N VAL A 61 -14.23 -3.59 -5.80
CA VAL A 61 -15.39 -2.98 -5.15
C VAL A 61 -14.98 -1.80 -4.27
N CYS A 62 -14.01 -1.97 -3.37
CA CYS A 62 -13.64 -0.93 -2.40
C CYS A 62 -12.28 -0.30 -2.66
N ARG A 63 -11.47 -0.84 -3.54
CA ARG A 63 -10.12 -0.38 -3.90
C ARG A 63 -9.05 -0.65 -2.84
N MET A 64 -9.37 -1.38 -1.78
CA MET A 64 -8.34 -1.83 -0.84
C MET A 64 -7.37 -2.76 -1.57
N LEU A 65 -6.12 -2.79 -1.13
CA LEU A 65 -5.12 -3.69 -1.70
C LEU A 65 -5.42 -5.13 -1.31
N THR A 66 -5.41 -6.02 -2.30
CA THR A 66 -5.72 -7.44 -2.10
C THR A 66 -5.14 -8.28 -3.24
N GLU A 67 -4.98 -9.57 -3.00
CA GLU A 67 -4.54 -10.50 -4.04
C GLU A 67 -5.68 -10.91 -4.98
N ASP A 68 -6.90 -10.88 -4.47
CA ASP A 68 -8.09 -11.33 -5.21
C ASP A 68 -8.76 -10.15 -5.91
N SER A 69 -9.71 -10.46 -6.79
CA SER A 69 -10.51 -9.42 -7.43
C SER A 69 -11.37 -8.66 -6.42
N GLN A 70 -11.75 -9.33 -5.33
CA GLN A 70 -12.58 -8.76 -4.27
C GLN A 70 -11.97 -9.10 -2.92
N CYS A 71 -11.77 -8.09 -2.07
CA CYS A 71 -11.14 -8.32 -0.75
C CYS A 71 -12.08 -9.08 0.19
N ALA A 72 -11.50 -9.61 1.27
CA ALA A 72 -12.25 -10.41 2.23
C ALA A 72 -13.40 -9.66 2.87
N ILE A 73 -13.26 -8.36 3.10
CA ILE A 73 -14.32 -7.54 3.69
C ILE A 73 -15.49 -7.42 2.72
N CYS A 74 -15.22 -7.10 1.45
CA CYS A 74 -16.27 -6.98 0.44
C CYS A 74 -16.96 -8.32 0.16
N ALA A 75 -16.22 -9.41 0.26
CA ALA A 75 -16.74 -10.75 0.03
C ALA A 75 -17.49 -11.32 1.23
N SER A 76 -17.35 -10.72 2.41
CA SER A 76 -17.95 -11.26 3.64
C SER A 76 -19.46 -10.97 3.68
N LYS A 77 -20.23 -12.02 3.88
CA LYS A 77 -21.69 -11.93 4.03
C LYS A 77 -22.09 -11.38 5.41
N ARG A 78 -21.16 -11.33 6.34
CA ARG A 78 -21.40 -10.80 7.69
C ARG A 78 -21.41 -9.28 7.73
N ARG A 79 -20.88 -8.65 6.69
CA ARG A 79 -20.80 -7.19 6.62
C ARG A 79 -22.15 -6.59 6.23
N ASP A 80 -22.46 -5.46 6.83
CA ASP A 80 -23.68 -4.72 6.52
C ASP A 80 -23.47 -3.90 5.24
N ALA A 81 -24.07 -4.36 4.14
CA ALA A 81 -23.92 -3.71 2.84
C ALA A 81 -24.59 -2.33 2.78
N SER A 82 -25.44 -2.00 3.76
CA SER A 82 -26.11 -0.69 3.81
C SER A 82 -25.23 0.39 4.40
N GLN A 83 -24.08 0.03 5.02
CA GLN A 83 -23.15 0.96 5.63
C GLN A 83 -21.88 1.07 4.77
N LEU A 84 -21.54 2.29 4.40
CA LEU A 84 -20.34 2.55 3.60
C LEU A 84 -19.49 3.61 4.30
N CYS A 85 -18.24 3.27 4.56
CA CYS A 85 -17.26 4.19 5.13
C CYS A 85 -16.25 4.55 4.05
N VAL A 86 -16.21 5.82 3.68
CA VAL A 86 -15.26 6.34 2.67
C VAL A 86 -14.02 6.84 3.40
N VAL A 87 -12.87 6.28 3.05
CA VAL A 87 -11.58 6.65 3.67
C VAL A 87 -10.58 7.06 2.60
N GLU A 88 -9.56 7.80 2.99
CA GLU A 88 -8.54 8.28 2.05
C GLU A 88 -7.51 7.22 1.70
N MET A 89 -7.06 6.45 2.68
CA MET A 89 -5.92 5.53 2.52
C MET A 89 -6.23 4.15 3.08
N PRO A 90 -5.56 3.10 2.55
CA PRO A 90 -5.70 1.74 3.10
C PRO A 90 -5.41 1.64 4.59
N ALA A 91 -4.47 2.46 5.10
CA ALA A 91 -4.15 2.46 6.53
C ALA A 91 -5.36 2.81 7.40
N ASP A 92 -6.28 3.62 6.89
CA ASP A 92 -7.50 3.99 7.61
C ASP A 92 -8.41 2.78 7.82
N VAL A 93 -8.51 1.92 6.80
CA VAL A 93 -9.28 0.67 6.93
C VAL A 93 -8.70 -0.20 8.04
N ILE A 94 -7.39 -0.37 8.02
CA ILE A 94 -6.70 -1.20 9.02
C ILE A 94 -6.95 -0.65 10.43
N ALA A 95 -6.85 0.67 10.61
CA ALA A 95 -7.07 1.30 11.91
C ALA A 95 -8.51 1.11 12.40
N ILE A 96 -9.49 1.28 11.52
CA ILE A 96 -10.90 1.12 11.87
C ILE A 96 -11.21 -0.35 12.19
N GLU A 97 -10.65 -1.29 11.41
CA GLU A 97 -10.87 -2.72 11.65
C GLU A 97 -10.27 -3.18 12.98
N GLN A 98 -9.19 -2.56 13.43
CA GLN A 98 -8.59 -2.90 14.72
C GLN A 98 -9.52 -2.58 15.90
N SER A 99 -10.43 -1.63 15.72
CA SER A 99 -11.41 -1.31 16.78
C SER A 99 -12.51 -2.37 16.89
N ALA A 100 -12.70 -3.17 15.84
CA ALA A 100 -13.74 -4.21 15.75
C ALA A 100 -15.18 -3.71 15.95
N ALA A 101 -15.38 -2.39 15.90
CA ALA A 101 -16.69 -1.78 16.15
C ALA A 101 -17.51 -1.58 14.88
N TYR A 102 -16.84 -1.43 13.73
CA TYR A 102 -17.51 -1.17 12.47
C TYR A 102 -17.80 -2.47 11.73
N GLN A 103 -19.01 -2.66 11.27
CA GLN A 103 -19.44 -3.89 10.59
C GLN A 103 -19.88 -3.63 9.15
N GLY A 104 -19.70 -2.43 8.64
CA GLY A 104 -20.05 -2.07 7.28
C GLY A 104 -18.93 -2.36 6.28
N ARG A 105 -19.05 -1.75 5.13
CA ARG A 105 -18.08 -1.87 4.04
C ARG A 105 -17.34 -0.55 3.84
N TYR A 106 -16.38 -0.55 2.94
CA TYR A 106 -15.49 0.59 2.74
C TYR A 106 -15.41 1.00 1.27
N PHE A 107 -14.93 2.20 1.06
CA PHE A 107 -14.38 2.64 -0.22
C PHE A 107 -13.13 3.46 0.06
N VAL A 108 -12.02 3.08 -0.56
CA VAL A 108 -10.71 3.72 -0.35
C VAL A 108 -10.41 4.63 -1.54
N LEU A 109 -10.26 5.90 -1.26
CA LEU A 109 -9.99 6.91 -2.30
C LEU A 109 -8.57 6.83 -2.84
N MET A 110 -7.64 6.31 -2.05
CA MET A 110 -6.21 6.26 -2.35
C MET A 110 -5.60 7.66 -2.46
N GLY A 111 -6.08 8.57 -1.63
CA GLY A 111 -5.62 9.95 -1.57
C GLY A 111 -6.76 10.89 -1.21
N HIS A 112 -6.54 12.17 -1.47
CA HIS A 112 -7.55 13.21 -1.27
C HIS A 112 -7.48 14.19 -2.43
N LEU A 113 -8.51 15.00 -2.61
CA LEU A 113 -8.51 16.03 -3.64
C LEU A 113 -7.41 17.04 -3.34
N SER A 114 -6.51 17.23 -4.29
CA SER A 114 -5.39 18.17 -4.14
C SER A 114 -5.04 18.77 -5.50
N PRO A 115 -5.52 19.97 -5.80
CA PRO A 115 -5.16 20.64 -7.06
C PRO A 115 -3.66 20.87 -7.19
N ILE A 116 -2.96 21.11 -6.08
CA ILE A 116 -1.52 21.37 -6.08
C ILE A 116 -0.76 20.12 -6.53
N ASP A 117 -1.20 18.94 -6.10
CA ASP A 117 -0.56 17.67 -6.45
C ASP A 117 -1.15 17.03 -7.70
N GLY A 118 -2.10 17.70 -8.35
CA GLY A 118 -2.76 17.18 -9.53
C GLY A 118 -3.73 16.05 -9.24
N ILE A 119 -4.20 15.92 -7.99
CA ILE A 119 -5.12 14.86 -7.59
C ILE A 119 -6.55 15.40 -7.66
N GLY A 120 -7.30 14.95 -8.65
CA GLY A 120 -8.69 15.30 -8.85
C GLY A 120 -9.62 14.10 -8.74
N PRO A 121 -10.91 14.28 -9.09
CA PRO A 121 -11.89 13.18 -8.99
C PRO A 121 -11.51 11.95 -9.82
N LYS A 122 -10.86 12.14 -10.96
CA LYS A 122 -10.47 11.03 -11.83
C LYS A 122 -9.40 10.17 -11.16
N GLU A 123 -8.41 10.78 -10.54
CA GLU A 123 -7.32 10.10 -9.86
C GLU A 123 -7.84 9.33 -8.65
N LEU A 124 -8.87 9.85 -7.99
CA LEU A 124 -9.50 9.21 -6.83
C LEU A 124 -10.58 8.21 -7.22
N ARG A 125 -10.85 8.04 -8.53
CA ARG A 125 -11.82 7.08 -9.03
C ARG A 125 -13.21 7.31 -8.46
N LEU A 126 -13.63 8.56 -8.36
CA LEU A 126 -14.92 8.90 -7.75
C LEU A 126 -16.10 8.35 -8.53
N GLU A 127 -15.93 8.05 -9.82
CA GLU A 127 -16.98 7.38 -10.61
C GLU A 127 -17.31 5.99 -10.06
N LEU A 128 -16.32 5.29 -9.49
CA LEU A 128 -16.56 3.99 -8.86
C LEU A 128 -17.34 4.15 -7.56
N LEU A 129 -17.02 5.20 -6.79
CA LEU A 129 -17.75 5.51 -5.56
C LEU A 129 -19.21 5.85 -5.88
N GLU A 130 -19.43 6.63 -6.93
CA GLU A 130 -20.78 6.99 -7.35
C GLU A 130 -21.62 5.75 -7.66
N ARG A 131 -21.02 4.76 -8.32
CA ARG A 131 -21.72 3.49 -8.59
C ARG A 131 -22.15 2.78 -7.31
N ARG A 132 -21.32 2.86 -6.26
CA ARG A 132 -21.63 2.23 -4.97
C ARG A 132 -22.91 2.79 -4.36
N PHE A 133 -23.22 4.06 -4.61
CA PHE A 133 -24.45 4.69 -4.10
C PHE A 133 -25.69 4.30 -4.89
N ARG A 134 -25.52 3.79 -6.12
CA ARG A 134 -26.64 3.36 -6.94
C ARG A 134 -27.02 1.91 -6.70
N ASP A 135 -26.08 1.13 -6.23
CA ASP A 135 -26.30 -0.29 -5.93
C ASP A 135 -26.82 -0.45 -4.48
#